data_f8c5f82e87dedeaef294057ad0009316
#
_entry.id   f8c5f82e87dedeaef294057ad0009316
#
_cell.length_a   1.000
_cell.length_b   1.000
_cell.length_c   1.000
_cell.angle_alpha   90.00
_cell.angle_beta   90.00
_cell.angle_gamma   90.00
#
_symmetry.space_group_name_H-M   'P 1'
#
loop_
_entity.id
_entity.type
_entity.pdbx_description
1 polymer ?
#
loop_
_entity_poly.entity_id
_entity_poly.type
_entity_poly.pdbx_seq_one_letter_code
_entity_poly.pdbx_strand_id
1 'polypeptide(L)'
;MSEICSIVKGEPLCCTERLKERVEYGFASDLMSDVLTIKSVNFLLITGLTNIQLLRTAEMADAPYILLCRGKKATEEMLRLAEENNILILRTKFSLFRSAGLLYSNGLKALY
;
A
#
# COMPACT_ATOMS: atom_id res chain seq x y z
N MET A 1 -4.89 -10.10 -1.74
CA MET A 1 -5.18 -8.64 -1.65
C MET A 1 -6.66 -8.29 -1.55
N SER A 2 -7.56 -9.07 -2.13
CA SER A 2 -9.00 -8.78 -2.00
C SER A 2 -9.47 -8.86 -0.54
N GLU A 3 -8.91 -9.78 0.25
CA GLU A 3 -9.22 -9.89 1.67
C GLU A 3 -8.74 -8.65 2.44
N ILE A 4 -7.54 -8.16 2.14
CA ILE A 4 -7.01 -6.91 2.68
C ILE A 4 -7.98 -5.75 2.39
N CYS A 5 -8.41 -5.65 1.14
CA CYS A 5 -9.34 -4.61 0.72
C CYS A 5 -10.64 -4.68 1.51
N SER A 6 -11.16 -5.88 1.74
CA SER A 6 -12.38 -6.10 2.51
C SER A 6 -12.22 -5.70 3.98
N ILE A 7 -11.12 -6.07 4.60
CA ILE A 7 -10.83 -5.78 6.01
C ILE A 7 -10.82 -4.27 6.30
N VAL A 8 -10.22 -3.48 5.44
CA VAL A 8 -10.09 -2.04 5.62
C VAL A 8 -11.20 -1.25 4.91
N LYS A 9 -12.16 -1.93 4.33
CA LYS A 9 -13.22 -1.31 3.51
C LYS A 9 -12.61 -0.40 2.45
N GLY A 10 -11.64 -0.96 1.76
CA GLY A 10 -10.87 -0.23 0.77
C GLY A 10 -11.51 -0.20 -0.61
N GLU A 11 -10.97 0.68 -1.44
CA GLU A 11 -11.37 0.83 -2.82
C GLU A 11 -10.13 0.69 -3.69
N PRO A 12 -10.09 -0.28 -4.63
CA PRO A 12 -8.95 -0.38 -5.53
C PRO A 12 -8.99 0.74 -6.56
N LEU A 13 -7.86 1.40 -6.76
CA LEU A 13 -7.76 2.55 -7.67
C LEU A 13 -7.13 2.19 -9.01
N CYS A 14 -6.25 1.20 -9.03
CA CYS A 14 -5.59 0.76 -10.28
C CYS A 14 -5.02 -0.64 -10.10
N CYS A 15 -4.62 -1.26 -11.21
CA CYS A 15 -3.99 -2.60 -11.24
C CYS A 15 -4.83 -3.64 -10.50
N THR A 16 -6.14 -3.62 -10.74
CA THR A 16 -7.10 -4.47 -10.02
C THR A 16 -6.89 -5.96 -10.24
N GLU A 17 -6.20 -6.35 -11.29
CA GLU A 17 -5.85 -7.75 -11.56
C GLU A 17 -4.96 -8.33 -10.46
N ARG A 18 -4.25 -7.48 -9.71
CA ARG A 18 -3.43 -7.90 -8.60
C ARG A 18 -4.22 -8.19 -7.31
N LEU A 19 -5.51 -7.91 -7.29
CA LEU A 19 -6.36 -8.23 -6.14
C LEU A 19 -6.40 -9.73 -5.83
N LYS A 20 -6.16 -10.58 -6.81
CA LYS A 20 -6.10 -12.04 -6.64
C LYS A 20 -4.82 -12.51 -5.98
N GLU A 21 -3.81 -11.65 -5.88
CA GLU A 21 -2.51 -12.00 -5.31
C GLU A 21 -2.55 -11.98 -3.78
N ARG A 22 -1.59 -12.62 -3.15
CA ARG A 22 -1.49 -12.70 -1.70
C ARG A 22 -0.28 -11.93 -1.22
N VAL A 23 -0.43 -11.27 -0.07
CA VAL A 23 0.66 -10.57 0.59
C VAL A 23 0.81 -11.12 2.00
N GLU A 24 2.05 -11.27 2.47
CA GLU A 24 2.33 -11.78 3.81
C GLU A 24 2.69 -10.69 4.81
N TYR A 25 3.34 -9.64 4.34
CA TYR A 25 3.94 -8.64 5.21
C TYR A 25 3.37 -7.26 4.97
N GLY A 26 3.29 -6.48 6.05
CA GLY A 26 2.92 -5.09 5.98
C GLY A 26 3.97 -4.20 6.62
N PHE A 27 4.08 -2.98 6.12
CA PHE A 27 4.95 -1.95 6.66
C PHE A 27 4.22 -0.63 6.61
N ALA A 28 4.07 0.03 7.74
CA ALA A 28 3.34 1.30 7.83
C ALA A 28 4.32 2.43 8.09
N SER A 29 4.40 3.40 7.19
CA SER A 29 5.26 4.56 7.37
C SER A 29 4.87 5.67 6.38
N ASP A 30 5.06 6.92 6.81
CA ASP A 30 4.99 8.10 5.95
C ASP A 30 6.39 8.62 5.62
N LEU A 31 7.43 7.99 6.16
CA LEU A 31 8.81 8.39 5.94
C LEU A 31 9.43 7.51 4.86
N MET A 32 9.63 8.09 3.69
CA MET A 32 10.09 7.33 2.52
C MET A 32 11.51 6.79 2.67
N SER A 33 12.37 7.46 3.44
CA SER A 33 13.70 6.93 3.71
C SER A 33 13.66 5.60 4.46
N ASP A 34 12.66 5.39 5.31
CA ASP A 34 12.48 4.10 5.98
C ASP A 34 12.07 3.02 4.99
N VAL A 35 11.18 3.36 4.05
CA VAL A 35 10.72 2.42 3.04
C VAL A 35 11.90 1.92 2.19
N LEU A 36 12.85 2.79 1.89
CA LEU A 36 14.01 2.42 1.09
C LEU A 36 14.97 1.46 1.80
N THR A 37 14.84 1.29 3.12
CA THR A 37 15.67 0.32 3.85
C THR A 37 15.13 -1.10 3.77
N ILE A 38 13.91 -1.28 3.25
CA ILE A 38 13.26 -2.59 3.17
C ILE A 38 13.97 -3.44 2.11
N LYS A 39 14.36 -4.64 2.49
CA LYS A 39 15.02 -5.59 1.59
C LYS A 39 14.14 -6.79 1.27
N SER A 40 12.93 -6.79 1.77
CA SER A 40 11.96 -7.83 1.50
C SER A 40 11.18 -7.50 0.24
N VAL A 41 10.66 -8.53 -0.41
CA VAL A 41 9.75 -8.38 -1.55
C VAL A 41 8.35 -8.76 -1.11
N ASN A 42 7.34 -8.32 -1.86
CA ASN A 42 5.96 -8.73 -1.64
C ASN A 42 5.41 -8.27 -0.29
N PHE A 43 5.46 -6.97 -0.05
CA PHE A 43 4.85 -6.37 1.14
C PHE A 43 3.83 -5.30 0.76
N LEU A 44 2.90 -5.04 1.68
CA LEU A 44 1.93 -3.96 1.56
C LEU A 44 2.50 -2.74 2.27
N LEU A 45 2.65 -1.64 1.55
CA LEU A 45 3.04 -0.35 2.14
C LEU A 45 1.77 0.39 2.57
N ILE A 46 1.64 0.65 3.87
CA ILE A 46 0.49 1.36 4.45
C ILE A 46 0.96 2.77 4.77
N THR A 47 0.35 3.78 4.16
CA THR A 47 0.82 5.15 4.27
C THR A 47 -0.31 6.16 4.10
N GLY A 48 -0.12 7.34 4.68
CA GLY A 48 -1.00 8.49 4.45
C GLY A 48 -0.41 9.50 3.47
N LEU A 49 0.77 9.21 2.93
CA LEU A 49 1.45 10.11 2.01
C LEU A 49 0.86 10.00 0.60
N THR A 50 0.53 11.13 -0.01
CA THR A 50 -0.07 11.16 -1.35
C THR A 50 0.66 12.13 -2.27
N ASN A 51 1.83 11.75 -2.73
CA ASN A 51 2.58 12.51 -3.72
C ASN A 51 3.33 11.54 -4.65
N ILE A 52 3.89 12.09 -5.70
CA ILE A 52 4.58 11.26 -6.69
C ILE A 52 5.82 10.57 -6.11
N GLN A 53 6.42 11.15 -5.07
CA GLN A 53 7.58 10.56 -4.42
C GLN A 53 7.25 9.20 -3.80
N LEU A 54 6.03 9.02 -3.32
CA LEU A 54 5.56 7.73 -2.82
C LEU A 54 5.71 6.64 -3.88
N LEU A 55 5.27 6.92 -5.09
CA LEU A 55 5.30 5.94 -6.18
C LEU A 55 6.74 5.66 -6.64
N ARG A 56 7.58 6.67 -6.67
CA ARG A 56 9.00 6.48 -7.02
C ARG A 56 9.71 5.63 -5.98
N THR A 57 9.42 5.87 -4.70
CA THR A 57 9.98 5.08 -3.61
C THR A 57 9.47 3.64 -3.65
N ALA A 58 8.18 3.45 -3.90
CA ALA A 58 7.59 2.11 -4.01
C ALA A 58 8.23 1.32 -5.16
N GLU A 59 8.47 1.97 -6.29
CA GLU A 59 9.16 1.37 -7.41
C GLU A 59 10.57 0.93 -7.02
N MET A 60 11.34 1.81 -6.38
CA MET A 60 12.71 1.52 -5.96
C MET A 60 12.78 0.41 -4.91
N ALA A 61 11.78 0.32 -4.04
CA ALA A 61 11.72 -0.69 -2.98
C ALA A 61 11.03 -1.99 -3.44
N ASP A 62 10.60 -2.06 -4.68
CA ASP A 62 9.83 -3.18 -5.21
C ASP A 62 8.56 -3.48 -4.39
N ALA A 63 7.90 -2.45 -3.89
CA ALA A 63 6.65 -2.58 -3.15
C ALA A 63 5.50 -2.74 -4.16
N PRO A 64 4.89 -3.93 -4.26
CA PRO A 64 3.85 -4.16 -5.28
C PRO A 64 2.48 -3.64 -4.88
N TYR A 65 2.26 -3.33 -3.60
CA TYR A 65 0.96 -2.94 -3.08
C TYR A 65 1.07 -1.74 -2.15
N ILE A 66 0.14 -0.79 -2.31
CA ILE A 66 0.07 0.42 -1.48
C ILE A 66 -1.35 0.57 -0.94
N LEU A 67 -1.48 0.89 0.34
CA LEU A 67 -2.75 1.27 0.96
C LEU A 67 -2.66 2.73 1.40
N LEU A 68 -3.47 3.59 0.77
CA LEU A 68 -3.57 5.00 1.14
C LEU A 68 -4.65 5.17 2.20
N CYS A 69 -4.26 5.73 3.35
CA CYS A 69 -5.14 5.89 4.51
C CYS A 69 -5.74 7.29 4.63
N ARG A 70 -6.75 7.42 5.49
CA ARG A 70 -7.46 8.68 5.82
C ARG A 70 -8.20 9.30 4.64
N GLY A 71 -8.65 8.48 3.70
CA GLY A 71 -9.42 8.98 2.57
C GLY A 71 -8.63 9.83 1.58
N LYS A 72 -7.31 9.78 1.64
CA LYS A 72 -6.46 10.52 0.70
C LYS A 72 -6.70 10.05 -0.71
N LYS A 73 -6.63 10.98 -1.66
CA LYS A 73 -6.83 10.68 -3.06
C LYS A 73 -5.50 10.60 -3.79
N ALA A 74 -5.38 9.62 -4.68
CA ALA A 74 -4.23 9.54 -5.57
C ALA A 74 -4.41 10.55 -6.70
N THR A 75 -3.32 11.20 -7.10
CA THR A 75 -3.34 12.09 -8.26
C THR A 75 -3.32 11.28 -9.54
N GLU A 76 -3.68 11.90 -10.65
CA GLU A 76 -3.61 11.22 -11.96
C GLU A 76 -2.19 10.78 -12.29
N GLU A 77 -1.20 11.58 -11.93
CA GLU A 77 0.20 11.27 -12.13
C GLU A 77 0.63 10.03 -11.32
N MET A 78 0.17 9.94 -10.06
CA MET A 78 0.42 8.77 -9.22
C MET A 78 -0.19 7.50 -9.84
N LEU A 79 -1.43 7.58 -10.30
CA LEU A 79 -2.11 6.43 -10.90
C LEU A 79 -1.43 5.98 -12.17
N ARG A 80 -0.99 6.91 -13.01
CA ARG A 80 -0.27 6.58 -14.23
C ARG A 80 1.05 5.86 -13.93
N LEU A 81 1.81 6.38 -12.97
CA LEU A 81 3.09 5.77 -12.59
C LEU A 81 2.87 4.39 -11.97
N ALA A 82 1.81 4.25 -11.17
CA ALA A 82 1.45 2.96 -10.58
C ALA A 82 1.12 1.93 -11.66
N GLU A 83 0.37 2.32 -12.67
CA GLU A 83 0.03 1.40 -13.76
C GLU A 83 1.26 1.03 -14.59
N GLU A 84 2.15 1.97 -14.87
CA GLU A 84 3.40 1.70 -15.58
C GLU A 84 4.27 0.69 -14.83
N ASN A 85 4.23 0.71 -13.52
CA ASN A 85 5.04 -0.16 -12.66
C ASN A 85 4.27 -1.33 -12.07
N ASN A 86 3.02 -1.49 -12.49
CA ASN A 86 2.14 -2.57 -12.03
C ASN A 86 2.00 -2.61 -10.51
N ILE A 87 1.77 -1.45 -9.89
CA ILE A 87 1.57 -1.29 -8.46
C ILE A 87 0.08 -1.15 -8.16
N LEU A 88 -0.47 -2.04 -7.34
CA LEU A 88 -1.86 -1.95 -6.89
C LEU A 88 -1.97 -0.90 -5.79
N ILE A 89 -2.85 0.09 -5.98
CA ILE A 89 -3.17 1.09 -4.97
C ILE A 89 -4.58 0.85 -4.47
N LEU A 90 -4.70 0.66 -3.15
CA LEU A 90 -5.98 0.64 -2.44
C LEU A 90 -6.11 1.95 -1.65
N ARG A 91 -7.33 2.38 -1.45
CA ARG A 91 -7.65 3.57 -0.68
C ARG A 91 -8.65 3.22 0.40
N THR A 92 -8.44 3.71 1.63
CA THR A 92 -9.39 3.53 2.73
C THR A 92 -9.61 4.85 3.46
N LYS A 93 -10.80 5.01 4.04
CA LYS A 93 -11.13 6.15 4.91
C LYS A 93 -10.52 5.98 6.30
N PHE A 94 -10.11 4.78 6.67
CA PHE A 94 -9.55 4.50 7.99
C PHE A 94 -8.20 5.18 8.16
N SER A 95 -7.88 5.52 9.41
CA SER A 95 -6.58 6.10 9.76
C SER A 95 -5.46 5.09 9.54
N LEU A 96 -4.23 5.60 9.54
CA LEU A 96 -3.05 4.74 9.47
C LEU A 96 -3.04 3.72 10.61
N PHE A 97 -3.29 4.17 11.82
CA PHE A 97 -3.30 3.33 13.01
C PHE A 97 -4.39 2.25 12.94
N ARG A 98 -5.61 2.64 12.58
CA ARG A 98 -6.73 1.70 12.49
C ARG A 98 -6.49 0.65 11.41
N SER A 99 -6.01 1.08 10.25
CA SER A 99 -5.72 0.17 9.13
C SER A 99 -4.64 -0.83 9.51
N ALA A 100 -3.53 -0.36 10.07
CA ALA A 100 -2.43 -1.23 10.49
C ALA A 100 -2.90 -2.21 11.56
N GLY A 101 -3.64 -1.73 12.55
CA GLY A 101 -4.16 -2.57 13.63
C GLY A 101 -5.09 -3.66 13.14
N LEU A 102 -6.04 -3.32 12.27
CA LEU A 102 -6.97 -4.29 11.71
C LEU A 102 -6.25 -5.36 10.88
N LEU A 103 -5.30 -4.95 10.05
CA LEU A 103 -4.57 -5.88 9.21
C LEU A 103 -3.68 -6.80 10.04
N TYR A 104 -3.01 -6.25 11.04
CA TYR A 104 -2.18 -7.04 11.95
C TYR A 104 -3.03 -8.07 12.72
N SER A 105 -4.18 -7.65 13.21
CA SER A 105 -5.11 -8.54 13.94
C SER A 105 -5.66 -9.64 13.05
N ASN A 106 -5.73 -9.42 11.76
CA ASN A 106 -6.26 -10.40 10.79
C ASN A 106 -5.15 -11.19 10.09
N GLY A 107 -3.93 -11.15 10.59
CA GLY A 107 -2.88 -12.07 10.17
C GLY A 107 -1.80 -11.51 9.26
N LEU A 108 -1.87 -10.22 8.90
CA LEU A 108 -0.77 -9.61 8.15
C LEU A 108 0.43 -9.47 9.06
N LYS A 109 1.57 -9.99 8.65
CA LYS A 109 2.77 -10.06 9.47
C LYS A 109 3.58 -8.78 9.37
N ALA A 110 4.23 -8.41 10.47
CA ALA A 110 5.16 -7.29 10.48
C ALA A 110 6.47 -7.68 9.80
N LEU A 111 7.05 -6.77 9.03
CA LEU A 111 8.40 -6.95 8.49
C LEU A 111 9.47 -6.88 9.57
N TYR A 112 9.20 -6.11 10.59
CA TYR A 112 10.13 -5.90 11.71
C TYR A 112 9.45 -6.15 13.04
#